data_0ccc5bd724524d5348135071d9f5e0eb
#
_entry.id   0ccc5bd724524d5348135071d9f5e0eb
#
_cell.length_a   1.000
_cell.length_b   1.000
_cell.length_c   1.000
_cell.angle_alpha   90.00
_cell.angle_beta   90.00
_cell.angle_gamma   90.00
#
_symmetry.space_group_name_H-M   'P 1'
#
loop_
_entity.id
_entity.type
_entity.pdbx_description
1 polymer ?
#
loop_
_entity_poly.entity_id
_entity_poly.type
_entity_poly.pdbx_seq_one_letter_code
_entity_poly.pdbx_strand_id
1 'polypeptide(L)'
;YSRVLGKTTMSIILGINETTHDASVTLLKDGKILFAGHAERFSKQKNDWYTNDELIDHALSYGEPDRIAYYEHRWLKKARIITRGGFGGEKPYYLNRADLKWVPRESFSHHYSHAAAGYYTSKFDDAVIVVLDAIGEFNTTSIWIGEGSNIKPVKKRNYPFSFGLFYSAFTQLVGLRPNEEEYIFMGMAAYGDWTRYYLKVKEY
;
A
#
# COMPACT_ATOMS: atom_id res chain seq x y z
N TYR A 1 -23.03 -32.71 13.80
CA TYR A 1 -21.93 -32.05 13.03
C TYR A 1 -20.96 -31.48 14.05
N SER A 2 -19.88 -32.22 14.33
CA SER A 2 -18.81 -31.82 15.23
C SER A 2 -18.00 -30.68 14.58
N ARG A 3 -18.03 -29.50 15.20
CA ARG A 3 -17.02 -28.46 14.95
C ARG A 3 -15.64 -29.03 15.36
N VAL A 4 -14.81 -29.32 14.39
CA VAL A 4 -13.38 -29.48 14.62
C VAL A 4 -12.88 -28.09 15.05
N LEU A 5 -12.65 -27.93 16.35
CA LEU A 5 -11.89 -26.82 16.91
C LEU A 5 -10.45 -26.99 16.41
N GLY A 6 -10.15 -26.41 15.23
CA GLY A 6 -8.79 -26.26 14.76
C GLY A 6 -8.02 -25.49 15.84
N LYS A 7 -6.91 -26.07 16.30
CA LYS A 7 -5.92 -25.37 17.13
C LYS A 7 -5.64 -24.02 16.45
N THR A 8 -5.98 -22.93 17.15
CA THR A 8 -5.55 -21.59 16.77
C THR A 8 -4.04 -21.58 16.96
N THR A 9 -3.30 -21.95 15.93
CA THR A 9 -1.84 -21.76 15.93
C THR A 9 -1.62 -20.26 15.92
N MET A 10 -0.98 -19.74 16.97
CA MET A 10 -0.56 -18.35 17.02
C MET A 10 0.22 -18.07 15.75
N SER A 11 -0.22 -17.06 14.99
CA SER A 11 0.38 -16.72 13.69
C SER A 11 1.03 -15.35 13.76
N ILE A 12 2.32 -15.31 13.44
CA ILE A 12 3.09 -14.08 13.31
C ILE A 12 3.29 -13.79 11.83
N ILE A 13 2.82 -12.65 11.38
CA ILE A 13 2.85 -12.23 9.99
C ILE A 13 3.73 -10.98 9.86
N LEU A 14 4.71 -11.03 8.97
CA LEU A 14 5.53 -9.89 8.58
C LEU A 14 4.95 -9.28 7.30
N GLY A 15 4.34 -8.11 7.41
CA GLY A 15 3.89 -7.31 6.28
C GLY A 15 5.03 -6.44 5.75
N ILE A 16 5.26 -6.44 4.44
CA ILE A 16 6.34 -5.69 3.80
C ILE A 16 5.79 -4.87 2.64
N ASN A 17 6.12 -3.58 2.63
CA ASN A 17 5.97 -2.66 1.52
C ASN A 17 7.35 -2.12 1.13
N GLU A 18 7.76 -2.29 -0.13
CA GLU A 18 9.00 -1.71 -0.67
C GLU A 18 9.01 -1.68 -2.20
N THR A 19 10.05 -1.10 -2.78
CA THR A 19 10.19 -0.87 -4.24
C THR A 19 9.24 0.21 -4.80
N THR A 20 8.72 1.05 -3.89
CA THR A 20 8.05 2.32 -4.15
C THR A 20 8.49 3.30 -3.07
N HIS A 21 7.94 4.52 -3.02
CA HIS A 21 8.20 5.42 -1.90
C HIS A 21 7.70 4.83 -0.56
N ASP A 22 8.31 5.28 0.54
CA ASP A 22 7.88 4.97 1.91
C ASP A 22 7.89 3.48 2.28
N ALA A 23 9.00 2.80 1.99
CA ALA A 23 9.17 1.41 2.38
C ALA A 23 8.90 1.22 3.87
N SER A 24 8.18 0.15 4.20
CA SER A 24 7.71 -0.08 5.57
C SER A 24 7.58 -1.55 5.90
N VAL A 25 7.66 -1.84 7.20
CA VAL A 25 7.49 -3.18 7.76
C VAL A 25 6.49 -3.13 8.90
N THR A 26 5.63 -4.14 8.96
CA THR A 26 4.66 -4.33 10.05
C THR A 26 4.73 -5.77 10.53
N LEU A 27 4.81 -5.98 11.83
CA LEU A 27 4.70 -7.32 12.43
C LEU A 27 3.37 -7.44 13.19
N LEU A 28 2.58 -8.44 12.80
CA LEU A 28 1.32 -8.76 13.45
C LEU A 28 1.41 -10.11 14.15
N LYS A 29 0.80 -10.21 15.33
CA LYS A 29 0.59 -11.47 16.03
C LYS A 29 -0.88 -11.60 16.41
N ASP A 30 -1.54 -12.62 15.92
CA ASP A 30 -2.96 -12.91 16.22
C ASP A 30 -3.89 -11.69 16.01
N GLY A 31 -3.66 -10.96 14.92
CA GLY A 31 -4.42 -9.75 14.57
C GLY A 31 -4.02 -8.48 15.32
N LYS A 32 -3.02 -8.54 16.21
CA LYS A 32 -2.49 -7.35 16.91
C LYS A 32 -1.21 -6.88 16.27
N ILE A 33 -1.11 -5.59 16.02
CA ILE A 33 0.11 -4.95 15.55
C ILE A 33 1.10 -4.89 16.72
N LEU A 34 2.23 -5.60 16.59
CA LEU A 34 3.33 -5.55 17.56
C LEU A 34 4.35 -4.47 17.20
N PHE A 35 4.55 -4.26 15.90
CA PHE A 35 5.45 -3.26 15.35
C PHE A 35 4.91 -2.75 14.02
N ALA A 36 5.11 -1.46 13.75
CA ALA A 36 4.93 -0.83 12.43
C ALA A 36 5.94 0.31 12.29
N GLY A 37 6.73 0.31 11.22
CA GLY A 37 7.76 1.31 11.00
C GLY A 37 8.08 1.54 9.54
N HIS A 38 8.50 2.78 9.23
CA HIS A 38 9.00 3.19 7.92
C HIS A 38 10.52 3.10 7.86
N ALA A 39 11.06 2.74 6.70
CA ALA A 39 12.50 2.65 6.46
C ALA A 39 13.22 3.98 6.72
N GLU A 40 12.60 5.12 6.35
CA GLU A 40 13.16 6.46 6.54
C GLU A 40 13.49 6.80 8.01
N ARG A 41 12.82 6.16 8.99
CA ARG A 41 13.11 6.36 10.42
C ARG A 41 14.46 5.80 10.81
N PHE A 42 14.91 4.79 10.13
CA PHE A 42 16.18 4.08 10.35
C PHE A 42 17.27 4.61 9.40
N SER A 43 17.01 4.65 8.10
CA SER A 43 17.98 5.12 7.09
C SER A 43 18.21 6.63 7.09
N LYS A 44 17.30 7.44 7.68
CA LYS A 44 17.28 8.92 7.60
C LYS A 44 17.14 9.45 6.17
N GLN A 45 16.77 8.61 5.23
CA GLN A 45 16.53 8.98 3.84
C GLN A 45 15.02 9.18 3.62
N LYS A 46 14.62 10.38 3.21
CA LYS A 46 13.21 10.71 2.91
C LYS A 46 12.69 9.88 1.75
N ASN A 47 11.46 9.37 1.87
CA ASN A 47 10.80 8.52 0.86
C ASN A 47 11.63 7.29 0.47
N ASP A 48 12.35 6.67 1.42
CA ASP A 48 13.18 5.50 1.15
C ASP A 48 12.37 4.37 0.49
N TRP A 49 12.91 3.84 -0.61
CA TRP A 49 12.24 2.83 -1.44
C TRP A 49 12.45 1.40 -0.94
N TYR A 50 13.42 1.20 -0.06
CA TYR A 50 13.82 -0.12 0.40
C TYR A 50 13.74 -0.23 1.91
N THR A 51 13.36 -1.40 2.37
CA THR A 51 13.62 -1.77 3.76
C THR A 51 15.13 -1.89 3.98
N ASN A 52 15.54 -1.87 5.23
CA ASN A 52 16.95 -2.03 5.63
C ASN A 52 17.05 -3.02 6.80
N ASP A 53 18.27 -3.44 7.11
CA ASP A 53 18.52 -4.43 8.15
C ASP A 53 18.03 -3.94 9.51
N GLU A 54 18.28 -2.69 9.88
CA GLU A 54 17.90 -2.13 11.18
C GLU A 54 16.36 -2.17 11.37
N LEU A 55 15.59 -1.80 10.34
CA LEU A 55 14.13 -1.84 10.38
C LEU A 55 13.62 -3.28 10.53
N ILE A 56 14.17 -4.20 9.71
CA ILE A 56 13.76 -5.61 9.73
C ILE A 56 14.15 -6.25 11.08
N ASP A 57 15.37 -6.07 11.54
CA ASP A 57 15.84 -6.60 12.83
C ASP A 57 15.01 -6.08 14.00
N HIS A 58 14.66 -4.78 13.95
CA HIS A 58 13.78 -4.22 14.96
C HIS A 58 12.40 -4.86 14.95
N ALA A 59 11.81 -5.09 13.77
CA ALA A 59 10.54 -5.80 13.66
C ALA A 59 10.64 -7.25 14.18
N LEU A 60 11.71 -7.98 13.81
CA LEU A 60 11.93 -9.37 14.23
C LEU A 60 12.24 -9.51 15.72
N SER A 61 12.69 -8.45 16.41
CA SER A 61 12.87 -8.47 17.85
C SER A 61 11.58 -8.73 18.64
N TYR A 62 10.41 -8.53 18.02
CA TYR A 62 9.10 -8.82 18.60
C TYR A 62 8.60 -10.24 18.32
N GLY A 63 9.25 -10.99 17.44
CA GLY A 63 8.95 -12.38 17.12
C GLY A 63 9.35 -12.79 15.72
N GLU A 64 9.57 -14.10 15.55
CA GLU A 64 9.89 -14.68 14.24
C GLU A 64 8.59 -14.90 13.41
N PRO A 65 8.54 -14.47 12.14
CA PRO A 65 7.34 -14.59 11.34
C PRO A 65 7.14 -16.00 10.77
N ASP A 66 5.92 -16.49 10.85
CA ASP A 66 5.48 -17.73 10.19
C ASP A 66 5.21 -17.50 8.70
N ARG A 67 4.88 -16.27 8.31
CA ARG A 67 4.54 -15.86 6.94
C ARG A 67 4.95 -14.43 6.66
N ILE A 68 5.21 -14.17 5.38
CA ILE A 68 5.43 -12.82 4.85
C ILE A 68 4.24 -12.46 3.96
N ALA A 69 3.63 -11.29 4.21
CA ALA A 69 2.63 -10.67 3.37
C ALA A 69 3.26 -9.51 2.59
N TYR A 70 3.24 -9.59 1.25
CA TYR A 70 3.78 -8.55 0.39
C TYR A 70 2.64 -7.76 -0.28
N TYR A 71 2.73 -6.45 -0.29
CA TYR A 71 1.63 -5.53 -0.57
C TYR A 71 1.14 -5.46 -2.02
N GLU A 72 1.92 -5.98 -3.00
CA GLU A 72 1.55 -5.95 -4.44
C GLU A 72 2.00 -7.21 -5.19
N HIS A 73 1.39 -7.47 -6.34
CA HIS A 73 1.86 -8.52 -7.26
C HIS A 73 3.00 -8.00 -8.14
N ARG A 74 4.23 -8.31 -7.78
CA ARG A 74 5.45 -7.87 -8.46
C ARG A 74 5.46 -8.14 -9.97
N TRP A 75 4.93 -9.28 -10.40
CA TRP A 75 4.89 -9.63 -11.82
C TRP A 75 3.91 -8.74 -12.61
N LEU A 76 2.77 -8.33 -12.02
CA LEU A 76 1.84 -7.37 -12.62
C LEU A 76 2.47 -5.98 -12.73
N LYS A 77 3.16 -5.53 -11.68
CA LYS A 77 3.93 -4.28 -11.70
C LYS A 77 4.98 -4.31 -12.80
N LYS A 78 5.76 -5.40 -12.90
CA LYS A 78 6.76 -5.58 -13.95
C LYS A 78 6.13 -5.55 -15.34
N ALA A 79 5.01 -6.24 -15.55
CA ALA A 79 4.29 -6.23 -16.83
C ALA A 79 3.85 -4.81 -17.19
N ARG A 80 3.31 -4.03 -16.24
CA ARG A 80 2.96 -2.63 -16.46
C ARG A 80 4.16 -1.77 -16.86
N ILE A 81 5.30 -1.92 -16.20
CA ILE A 81 6.52 -1.17 -16.52
C ILE A 81 6.97 -1.48 -17.95
N ILE A 82 6.99 -2.75 -18.34
CA ILE A 82 7.37 -3.19 -19.69
C ILE A 82 6.42 -2.64 -20.75
N THR A 83 5.11 -2.69 -20.54
CA THR A 83 4.11 -2.18 -21.50
C THR A 83 4.21 -0.67 -21.71
N ARG A 84 4.91 0.05 -20.86
CA ARG A 84 5.20 1.49 -20.97
C ARG A 84 6.61 1.81 -21.50
N GLY A 85 7.33 0.82 -22.01
CA GLY A 85 8.68 0.96 -22.55
C GLY A 85 9.78 1.06 -21.49
N GLY A 86 9.46 0.76 -20.22
CA GLY A 86 10.45 0.68 -19.15
C GLY A 86 11.14 -0.68 -19.09
N PHE A 87 12.36 -0.70 -18.54
CA PHE A 87 13.10 -1.93 -18.30
C PHE A 87 13.11 -2.28 -16.83
N GLY A 88 12.80 -3.55 -16.54
CA GLY A 88 13.05 -4.12 -15.23
C GLY A 88 11.86 -4.02 -14.26
N GLY A 89 12.08 -4.48 -13.11
CA GLY A 89 11.37 -4.32 -11.86
C GLY A 89 12.42 -4.50 -10.79
N GLU A 90 12.45 -3.64 -9.83
CA GLU A 90 13.44 -3.66 -8.77
C GLU A 90 13.24 -4.90 -7.89
N LYS A 91 14.37 -5.45 -7.40
CA LYS A 91 14.32 -6.59 -6.50
C LYS A 91 14.12 -6.08 -5.08
N PRO A 92 13.09 -6.53 -4.35
CA PRO A 92 12.91 -6.18 -2.96
C PRO A 92 14.13 -6.53 -2.10
N TYR A 93 14.49 -5.63 -1.20
CA TYR A 93 15.65 -5.81 -0.31
C TYR A 93 15.51 -7.01 0.62
N TYR A 94 14.33 -7.22 1.21
CA TYR A 94 14.09 -8.34 2.13
C TYR A 94 14.42 -9.72 1.53
N LEU A 95 14.40 -9.85 0.19
CA LEU A 95 14.79 -11.10 -0.49
C LEU A 95 16.29 -11.43 -0.39
N ASN A 96 17.12 -10.49 0.07
CA ASN A 96 18.53 -10.71 0.32
C ASN A 96 18.78 -11.23 1.74
N ARG A 97 17.79 -11.18 2.62
CA ARG A 97 17.87 -11.64 4.00
C ARG A 97 17.85 -13.16 4.08
N ALA A 98 18.91 -13.75 4.67
CA ALA A 98 19.04 -15.21 4.79
C ALA A 98 18.02 -15.83 5.75
N ASP A 99 17.70 -15.11 6.83
CA ASP A 99 16.73 -15.49 7.88
C ASP A 99 15.27 -15.51 7.36
N LEU A 100 14.95 -14.69 6.37
CA LEU A 100 13.63 -14.65 5.74
C LEU A 100 13.50 -15.55 4.49
N LYS A 101 14.60 -16.19 4.08
CA LYS A 101 14.65 -16.93 2.80
C LYS A 101 13.62 -18.06 2.71
N TRP A 102 13.40 -18.76 3.81
CA TRP A 102 12.54 -19.95 3.86
C TRP A 102 11.16 -19.68 4.45
N VAL A 103 10.90 -18.44 4.87
CA VAL A 103 9.58 -18.06 5.37
C VAL A 103 8.59 -18.05 4.19
N PRO A 104 7.47 -18.78 4.28
CA PRO A 104 6.41 -18.75 3.28
C PRO A 104 5.93 -17.32 3.02
N ARG A 105 5.73 -16.98 1.74
CA ARG A 105 5.35 -15.63 1.33
C ARG A 105 4.15 -15.62 0.41
N GLU A 106 3.29 -14.63 0.59
CA GLU A 106 2.13 -14.38 -0.22
C GLU A 106 2.08 -12.92 -0.66
N SER A 107 1.72 -12.69 -1.92
CA SER A 107 1.55 -11.34 -2.47
C SER A 107 0.07 -11.06 -2.68
N PHE A 108 -0.36 -9.90 -2.26
CA PHE A 108 -1.73 -9.41 -2.41
C PHE A 108 -1.80 -8.35 -3.51
N SER A 109 -2.97 -8.09 -4.08
CA SER A 109 -3.09 -6.98 -5.02
C SER A 109 -2.98 -5.64 -4.29
N HIS A 110 -2.39 -4.65 -4.93
CA HIS A 110 -2.12 -3.33 -4.36
C HIS A 110 -3.38 -2.69 -3.73
N HIS A 111 -4.47 -2.63 -4.49
CA HIS A 111 -5.73 -2.08 -4.00
C HIS A 111 -6.39 -2.91 -2.89
N TYR A 112 -6.17 -4.24 -2.88
CA TYR A 112 -6.63 -5.06 -1.75
C TYR A 112 -5.86 -4.73 -0.48
N SER A 113 -4.55 -4.48 -0.59
CA SER A 113 -3.72 -4.09 0.56
C SER A 113 -4.16 -2.74 1.15
N HIS A 114 -4.49 -1.75 0.30
CA HIS A 114 -5.09 -0.49 0.75
C HIS A 114 -6.45 -0.70 1.42
N ALA A 115 -7.33 -1.48 0.80
CA ALA A 115 -8.65 -1.76 1.35
C ALA A 115 -8.55 -2.48 2.71
N ALA A 116 -7.66 -3.47 2.82
CA ALA A 116 -7.41 -4.20 4.06
C ALA A 116 -6.86 -3.29 5.15
N ALA A 117 -5.87 -2.45 4.83
CA ALA A 117 -5.30 -1.50 5.78
C ALA A 117 -6.36 -0.54 6.32
N GLY A 118 -7.20 0.05 5.45
CA GLY A 118 -8.24 0.96 5.89
C GLY A 118 -9.35 0.28 6.70
N TYR A 119 -9.80 -0.89 6.26
CA TYR A 119 -10.93 -1.58 6.88
C TYR A 119 -10.57 -2.25 8.22
N TYR A 120 -9.53 -3.09 8.25
CA TYR A 120 -9.18 -3.85 9.45
C TYR A 120 -8.58 -3.00 10.58
N THR A 121 -8.12 -1.79 10.28
CA THR A 121 -7.70 -0.83 11.31
C THR A 121 -8.82 0.13 11.74
N SER A 122 -9.97 0.11 11.04
CA SER A 122 -11.15 0.88 11.41
C SER A 122 -11.92 0.17 12.53
N LYS A 123 -12.98 0.84 13.02
CA LYS A 123 -13.90 0.27 14.01
C LYS A 123 -15.22 -0.21 13.38
N PHE A 124 -15.28 -0.28 12.04
CA PHE A 124 -16.49 -0.68 11.33
C PHE A 124 -16.53 -2.19 11.14
N ASP A 125 -17.64 -2.81 11.49
CA ASP A 125 -17.93 -4.23 11.18
C ASP A 125 -18.40 -4.39 9.74
N ASP A 126 -19.14 -3.41 9.23
CA ASP A 126 -19.62 -3.34 7.85
C ASP A 126 -19.25 -1.96 7.26
N ALA A 127 -18.67 -1.95 6.07
CA ALA A 127 -18.28 -0.71 5.41
C ALA A 127 -18.22 -0.82 3.89
N VAL A 128 -18.49 0.30 3.23
CA VAL A 128 -18.05 0.55 1.86
C VAL A 128 -16.64 1.15 1.92
N ILE A 129 -15.70 0.51 1.22
CA ILE A 129 -14.30 0.92 1.20
C ILE A 129 -13.98 1.48 -0.18
N VAL A 130 -13.51 2.71 -0.24
CA VAL A 130 -13.10 3.36 -1.48
C VAL A 130 -11.59 3.53 -1.48
N VAL A 131 -10.92 2.96 -2.47
CA VAL A 131 -9.49 3.13 -2.70
C VAL A 131 -9.30 4.04 -3.90
N LEU A 132 -8.64 5.18 -3.66
CA LEU A 132 -8.22 6.14 -4.67
C LEU A 132 -6.70 6.22 -4.67
N ASP A 133 -6.09 5.85 -5.80
CA ASP A 133 -4.64 5.78 -5.93
C ASP A 133 -4.19 6.43 -7.23
N ALA A 134 -2.91 6.74 -7.33
CA ALA A 134 -2.32 7.17 -8.59
C ALA A 134 -2.35 6.01 -9.58
N ILE A 135 -1.72 4.90 -9.23
CA ILE A 135 -1.77 3.64 -9.97
C ILE A 135 -1.16 2.50 -9.15
N GLY A 136 -1.96 1.58 -8.70
CA GLY A 136 -1.54 0.32 -8.10
C GLY A 136 -1.67 -0.84 -9.08
N GLU A 137 -0.54 -1.43 -9.51
CA GLU A 137 -0.51 -2.39 -10.62
C GLU A 137 -1.12 -1.77 -11.90
N PHE A 138 -2.40 -1.99 -12.18
CA PHE A 138 -3.17 -1.35 -13.26
C PHE A 138 -4.37 -0.56 -12.75
N ASN A 139 -4.79 -0.80 -11.50
CA ASN A 139 -5.95 -0.16 -10.91
C ASN A 139 -5.60 1.26 -10.42
N THR A 140 -6.56 2.16 -10.52
CA THR A 140 -6.46 3.55 -10.06
C THR A 140 -7.57 3.90 -9.07
N THR A 141 -8.70 3.22 -9.18
CA THR A 141 -9.83 3.36 -8.25
C THR A 141 -10.47 2.01 -8.04
N SER A 142 -10.84 1.70 -6.82
CA SER A 142 -11.66 0.51 -6.54
C SER A 142 -12.61 0.72 -5.37
N ILE A 143 -13.73 0.03 -5.44
CA ILE A 143 -14.77 0.03 -4.42
C ILE A 143 -14.90 -1.40 -3.92
N TRP A 144 -14.94 -1.55 -2.60
CA TRP A 144 -15.03 -2.82 -1.91
C TRP A 144 -16.11 -2.77 -0.86
N ILE A 145 -16.63 -3.93 -0.47
CA ILE A 145 -17.50 -4.08 0.69
C ILE A 145 -16.76 -4.92 1.72
N GLY A 146 -16.66 -4.40 2.93
CA GLY A 146 -16.20 -5.09 4.11
C GLY A 146 -17.41 -5.57 4.92
N GLU A 147 -17.42 -6.85 5.30
CA GLU A 147 -18.43 -7.47 6.14
C GLU A 147 -17.73 -8.39 7.13
N GLY A 148 -17.67 -8.04 8.41
CA GLY A 148 -16.96 -8.78 9.44
C GLY A 148 -15.47 -8.96 9.10
N SER A 149 -15.03 -10.19 8.85
CA SER A 149 -13.65 -10.50 8.48
C SER A 149 -13.40 -10.59 6.96
N ASN A 150 -14.37 -10.23 6.13
CA ASN A 150 -14.27 -10.40 4.68
C ASN A 150 -14.28 -9.08 3.95
N ILE A 151 -13.46 -8.97 2.91
CA ILE A 151 -13.46 -7.84 1.97
C ILE A 151 -13.67 -8.37 0.56
N LYS A 152 -14.66 -7.81 -0.15
CA LYS A 152 -15.01 -8.21 -1.52
C LYS A 152 -14.95 -7.01 -2.46
N PRO A 153 -14.31 -7.12 -3.65
CA PRO A 153 -14.32 -6.06 -4.65
C PRO A 153 -15.71 -5.95 -5.30
N VAL A 154 -16.19 -4.71 -5.46
CA VAL A 154 -17.45 -4.40 -6.15
C VAL A 154 -17.17 -3.81 -7.53
N LYS A 155 -16.23 -2.85 -7.59
CA LYS A 155 -15.89 -2.15 -8.82
C LYS A 155 -14.42 -1.77 -8.85
N LYS A 156 -13.81 -1.85 -10.03
CA LYS A 156 -12.43 -1.42 -10.27
C LYS A 156 -12.38 -0.57 -11.53
N ARG A 157 -11.55 0.45 -11.50
CA ARG A 157 -11.21 1.29 -12.66
C ARG A 157 -9.70 1.24 -12.87
N ASN A 158 -9.32 1.15 -14.12
CA ASN A 158 -7.92 1.07 -14.53
C ASN A 158 -7.43 2.37 -15.14
N TYR A 159 -6.11 2.50 -15.21
CA TYR A 159 -5.46 3.51 -16.04
C TYR A 159 -6.04 3.52 -17.47
N PRO A 160 -6.24 4.70 -18.12
CA PRO A 160 -5.65 6.00 -17.76
C PRO A 160 -6.47 6.86 -16.78
N PHE A 161 -7.66 6.45 -16.42
CA PHE A 161 -8.53 7.24 -15.53
C PHE A 161 -8.07 7.13 -14.08
N SER A 162 -7.49 8.21 -13.54
CA SER A 162 -6.95 8.23 -12.17
C SER A 162 -7.12 9.60 -11.53
N PHE A 163 -7.77 9.65 -10.38
CA PHE A 163 -7.83 10.85 -9.56
C PHE A 163 -6.46 11.22 -8.97
N GLY A 164 -5.65 10.23 -8.58
CA GLY A 164 -4.30 10.47 -8.08
C GLY A 164 -3.39 11.09 -9.14
N LEU A 165 -3.36 10.53 -10.36
CA LEU A 165 -2.58 11.11 -11.47
C LEU A 165 -3.12 12.47 -11.92
N PHE A 166 -4.44 12.68 -11.86
CA PHE A 166 -5.03 14.00 -12.10
C PHE A 166 -4.50 15.02 -11.10
N TYR A 167 -4.49 14.67 -9.80
CA TYR A 167 -3.96 15.53 -8.75
C TYR A 167 -2.46 15.80 -8.95
N SER A 168 -1.67 14.77 -9.24
CA SER A 168 -0.23 14.91 -9.54
C SER A 168 0.04 15.79 -10.76
N ALA A 169 -0.79 15.75 -11.79
CA ALA A 169 -0.67 16.64 -12.95
C ALA A 169 -0.84 18.12 -12.58
N PHE A 170 -1.80 18.43 -11.69
CA PHE A 170 -1.95 19.80 -11.17
C PHE A 170 -0.83 20.19 -10.21
N THR A 171 -0.32 19.26 -9.40
CA THR A 171 0.88 19.47 -8.58
C THR A 171 2.05 19.89 -9.45
N GLN A 172 2.29 19.23 -10.57
CA GLN A 172 3.32 19.58 -11.53
C GLN A 172 3.05 20.95 -12.21
N LEU A 173 1.79 21.24 -12.55
CA LEU A 173 1.41 22.49 -13.20
C LEU A 173 1.73 23.72 -12.36
N VAL A 174 1.65 23.64 -11.05
CA VAL A 174 2.02 24.73 -10.13
C VAL A 174 3.50 24.75 -9.77
N GLY A 175 4.34 23.96 -10.44
CA GLY A 175 5.79 23.93 -10.27
C GLY A 175 6.31 23.08 -9.13
N LEU A 176 5.45 22.23 -8.53
CA LEU A 176 5.83 21.28 -7.50
C LEU A 176 6.15 19.90 -8.11
N ARG A 177 6.84 19.05 -7.34
CA ARG A 177 7.22 17.70 -7.78
C ARG A 177 6.05 16.73 -7.64
N PRO A 178 5.55 16.12 -8.73
CA PRO A 178 4.48 15.13 -8.68
C PRO A 178 4.96 13.86 -7.97
N ASN A 179 4.06 13.20 -7.25
CA ASN A 179 4.26 12.03 -6.39
C ASN A 179 5.15 12.27 -5.15
N GLU A 180 5.47 13.53 -4.84
CA GLU A 180 6.27 13.89 -3.66
C GLU A 180 5.70 15.11 -2.91
N GLU A 181 5.19 16.11 -3.63
CA GLU A 181 4.83 17.41 -3.05
C GLU A 181 3.33 17.73 -3.12
N GLU A 182 2.47 16.71 -3.33
CA GLU A 182 1.01 16.85 -3.32
C GLU A 182 0.49 17.47 -2.02
N TYR A 183 1.15 17.17 -0.89
CA TYR A 183 0.78 17.74 0.41
C TYR A 183 1.03 19.26 0.48
N ILE A 184 2.03 19.78 -0.23
CA ILE A 184 2.25 21.22 -0.34
C ILE A 184 1.13 21.85 -1.17
N PHE A 185 0.79 21.22 -2.31
CA PHE A 185 -0.31 21.67 -3.15
C PHE A 185 -1.65 21.67 -2.38
N MET A 186 -1.89 20.65 -1.58
CA MET A 186 -3.05 20.59 -0.69
C MET A 186 -3.09 21.79 0.28
N GLY A 187 -1.94 22.15 0.88
CA GLY A 187 -1.83 23.33 1.74
C GLY A 187 -2.10 24.64 1.00
N MET A 188 -1.65 24.76 -0.26
CA MET A 188 -1.92 25.93 -1.10
C MET A 188 -3.39 26.11 -1.42
N ALA A 189 -4.18 25.02 -1.45
CA ALA A 189 -5.62 25.08 -1.73
C ALA A 189 -6.40 25.97 -0.73
N ALA A 190 -5.89 26.12 0.50
CA ALA A 190 -6.49 27.01 1.51
C ALA A 190 -6.50 28.49 1.11
N TYR A 191 -5.64 28.90 0.18
CA TYR A 191 -5.54 30.26 -0.33
C TYR A 191 -6.29 30.47 -1.66
N GLY A 192 -6.91 29.38 -2.19
CA GLY A 192 -7.61 29.40 -3.47
C GLY A 192 -9.11 29.68 -3.32
N ASP A 193 -9.71 30.10 -4.44
CA ASP A 193 -11.17 30.20 -4.57
C ASP A 193 -11.70 28.96 -5.29
N TRP A 194 -12.25 28.01 -4.53
CA TRP A 194 -12.77 26.73 -5.04
C TRP A 194 -13.96 26.92 -6.01
N THR A 195 -14.68 28.04 -5.93
CA THR A 195 -15.89 28.28 -6.76
C THR A 195 -15.53 28.55 -8.22
N ARG A 196 -14.34 29.10 -8.47
CA ARG A 196 -13.90 29.59 -9.78
C ARG A 196 -13.93 28.53 -10.89
N TYR A 197 -13.60 27.29 -10.57
CA TYR A 197 -13.53 26.18 -11.54
C TYR A 197 -14.45 25.01 -11.19
N TYR A 198 -15.25 25.13 -10.13
CA TYR A 198 -16.09 24.04 -9.62
C TYR A 198 -16.96 23.38 -10.68
N LEU A 199 -17.70 24.19 -11.45
CA LEU A 199 -18.62 23.67 -12.50
C LEU A 199 -17.84 22.94 -13.60
N LYS A 200 -16.69 23.49 -14.02
CA LYS A 200 -15.84 22.85 -15.05
C LYS A 200 -15.28 21.51 -14.60
N VAL A 201 -14.85 21.41 -13.34
CA VAL A 201 -14.30 20.15 -12.79
C VAL A 201 -15.41 19.12 -12.56
N LYS A 202 -16.62 19.55 -12.20
CA LYS A 202 -17.76 18.66 -11.96
C LYS A 202 -18.26 17.93 -13.21
N GLU A 203 -17.99 18.47 -14.40
CA GLU A 203 -18.40 17.88 -15.70
C GLU A 203 -17.47 16.72 -16.13
N TYR A 204 -16.30 16.54 -15.49
CA TYR A 204 -15.35 15.46 -15.74
C TYR A 204 -15.47 14.33 -14.72
#